data_1934cced755271631f275f3b57c3eb4c
#
_entry.id   1934cced755271631f275f3b57c3eb4c
#
_cell.length_a   1.000
_cell.length_b   1.000
_cell.length_c   1.000
_cell.angle_alpha   90.00
_cell.angle_beta   90.00
_cell.angle_gamma   90.00
#
_symmetry.space_group_name_H-M   'P 1'
#
loop_
_entity.id
_entity.type
_entity.pdbx_description
1 polymer ?
#
loop_
_entity_poly.entity_id
_entity_poly.type
_entity_poly.pdbx_seq_one_letter_code
_entity_poly.pdbx_strand_id
1 'polypeptide(L)'
;MTEQQTAPAKEAEHKPAAEKKANGHGFGDIAGMNELKEFVTEGFINVLKNRKCAEVYGIKPPSMLFYGPAGCGKTFFAEKMAEEIGINFMKIVPDDLACTWVHGTQQKIGEVFKDAEKKAPTLLFFDEFDAMVPKRSGDEANQHYDSEVNEFLCMLNNAS
;
A
#
# COMPACT_ATOMS: atom_id res chain seq x y z
N MET A 1 36.69 29.54 -24.38
CA MET A 1 35.92 28.38 -24.88
C MET A 1 36.27 27.21 -24.02
N THR A 2 35.45 26.92 -23.03
CA THR A 2 35.65 25.78 -22.11
C THR A 2 34.32 25.06 -22.07
N GLU A 3 34.23 23.95 -22.78
CA GLU A 3 33.09 23.06 -22.80
C GLU A 3 32.99 22.34 -21.45
N GLN A 4 31.92 22.60 -20.70
CA GLN A 4 31.53 21.80 -19.55
C GLN A 4 30.74 20.56 -20.05
N GLN A 5 31.41 19.42 -20.04
CA GLN A 5 30.78 18.12 -20.19
C GLN A 5 29.91 17.83 -18.97
N THR A 6 28.60 17.88 -19.17
CA THR A 6 27.61 17.34 -18.21
C THR A 6 27.63 15.82 -18.27
N ALA A 7 28.06 15.19 -17.19
CA ALA A 7 27.95 13.74 -17.01
C ALA A 7 26.47 13.31 -16.94
N PRO A 8 26.09 12.17 -17.55
CA PRO A 8 24.72 11.67 -17.47
C PRO A 8 24.43 11.22 -16.05
N ALA A 9 23.31 11.71 -15.50
CA ALA A 9 22.77 11.26 -14.23
C ALA A 9 22.47 9.75 -14.34
N LYS A 10 23.02 8.97 -13.40
CA LYS A 10 22.69 7.55 -13.27
C LYS A 10 21.19 7.44 -12.96
N GLU A 11 20.45 6.79 -13.84
CA GLU A 11 19.11 6.30 -13.57
C GLU A 11 19.18 5.43 -12.30
N ALA A 12 18.50 5.85 -11.25
CA ALA A 12 18.34 5.04 -10.06
C ALA A 12 17.44 3.85 -10.44
N GLU A 13 18.02 2.66 -10.53
CA GLU A 13 17.28 1.42 -10.73
C GLU A 13 16.20 1.31 -9.64
N HIS A 14 14.96 1.30 -10.09
CA HIS A 14 13.79 1.06 -9.26
C HIS A 14 13.91 -0.35 -8.65
N LYS A 15 14.20 -0.41 -7.35
CA LYS A 15 14.18 -1.67 -6.62
C LYS A 15 12.71 -2.03 -6.38
N PRO A 16 12.20 -3.12 -6.94
CA PRO A 16 10.79 -3.46 -6.77
C PRO A 16 10.49 -3.66 -5.28
N ALA A 17 9.34 -3.17 -4.84
CA ALA A 17 8.81 -3.40 -3.50
C ALA A 17 8.93 -4.88 -3.12
N ALA A 18 9.30 -5.17 -1.89
CA ALA A 18 9.54 -6.54 -1.43
C ALA A 18 8.28 -7.40 -1.59
N GLU A 19 8.32 -8.34 -2.53
CA GLU A 19 7.24 -9.26 -2.81
C GLU A 19 7.42 -10.53 -2.00
N LYS A 20 6.36 -10.96 -1.31
CA LYS A 20 6.30 -12.29 -0.71
C LYS A 20 5.10 -13.04 -1.28
N LYS A 21 5.34 -14.23 -1.83
CA LYS A 21 4.27 -15.16 -2.15
C LYS A 21 3.76 -15.81 -0.86
N ALA A 22 2.45 -16.01 -0.77
CA ALA A 22 1.78 -16.61 0.37
C ALA A 22 2.17 -18.10 0.54
N ASN A 23 3.26 -18.35 1.26
CA ASN A 23 3.76 -19.71 1.57
C ASN A 23 3.81 -19.97 3.09
N GLY A 24 3.12 -19.17 3.92
CA GLY A 24 3.11 -19.26 5.38
C GLY A 24 1.86 -19.97 5.92
N HIS A 25 1.76 -20.06 7.25
CA HIS A 25 0.62 -20.64 7.95
C HIS A 25 -0.48 -19.60 8.24
N GLY A 26 -0.41 -18.41 7.61
CA GLY A 26 -1.40 -17.35 7.77
C GLY A 26 -1.57 -16.94 9.23
N PHE A 27 -2.81 -16.87 9.70
CA PHE A 27 -3.14 -16.53 11.08
C PHE A 27 -2.68 -17.56 12.12
N GLY A 28 -2.27 -18.75 11.69
CA GLY A 28 -1.68 -19.76 12.56
C GLY A 28 -0.33 -19.32 13.17
N ASP A 29 0.40 -18.44 12.49
CA ASP A 29 1.68 -17.89 12.97
C ASP A 29 1.51 -16.76 14.00
N ILE A 30 0.29 -16.26 14.21
CA ILE A 30 0.00 -15.18 15.16
C ILE A 30 -0.54 -15.78 16.45
N ALA A 31 0.19 -15.62 17.54
CA ALA A 31 -0.31 -16.00 18.86
C ALA A 31 -1.32 -14.96 19.37
N GLY A 32 -2.48 -15.41 19.83
CA GLY A 32 -3.54 -14.54 20.36
C GLY A 32 -4.25 -13.71 19.29
N MET A 33 -4.68 -12.50 19.65
CA MET A 33 -5.43 -11.56 18.79
C MET A 33 -6.71 -12.17 18.16
N ASN A 34 -7.39 -13.06 18.89
CA ASN A 34 -8.50 -13.84 18.33
C ASN A 34 -9.65 -12.94 17.86
N GLU A 35 -10.02 -11.94 18.63
CA GLU A 35 -11.07 -10.98 18.26
C GLU A 35 -10.73 -10.22 16.98
N LEU A 36 -9.47 -9.80 16.84
CA LEU A 36 -9.02 -9.10 15.63
C LEU A 36 -9.00 -10.03 14.41
N LYS A 37 -8.54 -11.27 14.57
CA LYS A 37 -8.57 -12.29 13.51
C LYS A 37 -9.99 -12.58 13.05
N GLU A 38 -10.92 -12.75 14.00
CA GLU A 38 -12.32 -12.99 13.73
C GLU A 38 -12.95 -11.80 12.99
N PHE A 39 -12.76 -10.59 13.49
CA PHE A 39 -13.23 -9.36 12.85
C PHE A 39 -12.75 -9.21 11.41
N VAL A 40 -11.45 -9.46 11.16
CA VAL A 40 -10.87 -9.38 9.81
C VAL A 40 -11.37 -10.52 8.93
N THR A 41 -11.54 -11.71 9.50
CA THR A 41 -12.06 -12.87 8.75
C THR A 41 -13.48 -12.62 8.28
N GLU A 42 -14.35 -12.14 9.13
CA GLU A 42 -15.76 -11.86 8.81
C GLU A 42 -15.90 -10.67 7.85
N GLY A 43 -15.27 -9.55 8.17
CA GLY A 43 -15.48 -8.30 7.45
C GLY A 43 -14.68 -8.17 6.15
N PHE A 44 -13.58 -8.90 6.00
CA PHE A 44 -12.68 -8.76 4.88
C PHE A 44 -12.40 -10.06 4.14
N ILE A 45 -11.91 -11.09 4.83
CA ILE A 45 -11.49 -12.34 4.18
C ILE A 45 -12.66 -13.06 3.53
N ASN A 46 -13.79 -13.16 4.23
CA ASN A 46 -14.98 -13.80 3.72
C ASN A 46 -15.57 -13.06 2.50
N VAL A 47 -15.49 -11.74 2.46
CA VAL A 47 -15.90 -10.93 1.31
C VAL A 47 -15.05 -11.26 0.09
N LEU A 48 -13.72 -11.34 0.25
CA LEU A 48 -12.81 -11.70 -0.83
C LEU A 48 -12.96 -13.16 -1.30
N LYS A 49 -13.12 -14.10 -0.36
CA LYS A 49 -13.34 -15.53 -0.70
C LYS A 49 -14.66 -15.75 -1.43
N ASN A 50 -15.68 -14.94 -1.15
CA ASN A 50 -17.00 -15.03 -1.75
C ASN A 50 -17.30 -13.89 -2.74
N ARG A 51 -16.30 -13.47 -3.51
CA ARG A 51 -16.34 -12.29 -4.38
C ARG A 51 -17.58 -12.26 -5.28
N LYS A 52 -17.95 -13.37 -5.91
CA LYS A 52 -19.14 -13.44 -6.78
C LYS A 52 -20.44 -13.10 -6.02
N CYS A 53 -20.55 -13.57 -4.80
CA CYS A 53 -21.72 -13.28 -3.96
C CYS A 53 -21.70 -11.82 -3.51
N ALA A 54 -20.54 -11.34 -3.09
CA ALA A 54 -20.34 -9.95 -2.67
C ALA A 54 -20.70 -8.96 -3.80
N GLU A 55 -20.29 -9.25 -5.03
CA GLU A 55 -20.61 -8.43 -6.22
C GLU A 55 -22.13 -8.34 -6.48
N VAL A 56 -22.86 -9.44 -6.33
CA VAL A 56 -24.33 -9.45 -6.48
C VAL A 56 -25.02 -8.54 -5.47
N TYR A 57 -24.49 -8.46 -4.26
CA TYR A 57 -25.02 -7.59 -3.19
C TYR A 57 -24.38 -6.21 -3.15
N GLY A 58 -23.49 -5.87 -4.09
CA GLY A 58 -22.80 -4.61 -4.12
C GLY A 58 -21.80 -4.40 -2.96
N ILE A 59 -21.36 -5.50 -2.33
CA ILE A 59 -20.43 -5.46 -1.21
C ILE A 59 -19.01 -5.46 -1.76
N LYS A 60 -18.23 -4.43 -1.41
CA LYS A 60 -16.80 -4.33 -1.72
C LYS A 60 -15.97 -4.59 -0.47
N PRO A 61 -14.80 -5.24 -0.60
CA PRO A 61 -13.88 -5.37 0.54
C PRO A 61 -13.45 -3.97 0.99
N PRO A 62 -13.55 -3.65 2.29
CA PRO A 62 -13.18 -2.33 2.79
C PRO A 62 -11.66 -2.14 2.79
N SER A 63 -11.20 -0.90 2.63
CA SER A 63 -9.84 -0.53 3.00
C SER A 63 -9.72 -0.52 4.53
N MET A 64 -8.56 -0.93 5.07
CA MET A 64 -8.33 -1.04 6.50
C MET A 64 -7.20 -0.12 6.95
N LEU A 65 -7.37 0.50 8.11
CA LEU A 65 -6.34 1.29 8.77
C LEU A 65 -5.88 0.57 10.04
N PHE A 66 -4.62 0.14 10.07
CA PHE A 66 -3.98 -0.40 11.27
C PHE A 66 -3.31 0.72 12.05
N TYR A 67 -3.73 0.93 13.30
CA TYR A 67 -3.13 1.94 14.17
C TYR A 67 -2.71 1.33 15.51
N GLY A 68 -1.73 1.91 16.16
CA GLY A 68 -1.20 1.45 17.44
C GLY A 68 0.28 1.78 17.60
N PRO A 69 0.88 1.49 18.76
CA PRO A 69 2.27 1.81 19.05
C PRO A 69 3.24 1.11 18.10
N ALA A 70 4.46 1.65 17.99
CA ALA A 70 5.53 1.02 17.22
C ALA A 70 5.82 -0.40 17.79
N GLY A 71 6.14 -1.35 16.90
CA GLY A 71 6.50 -2.71 17.31
C GLY A 71 5.33 -3.62 17.72
N CYS A 72 4.07 -3.18 17.67
CA CYS A 72 2.91 -4.01 18.02
C CYS A 72 2.51 -5.04 16.94
N GLY A 73 3.27 -5.16 15.85
CA GLY A 73 3.06 -6.21 14.85
C GLY A 73 2.10 -5.87 13.72
N LYS A 74 1.79 -4.59 13.46
CA LYS A 74 0.87 -4.17 12.38
C LYS A 74 1.24 -4.75 11.01
N THR A 75 2.49 -4.58 10.60
CA THR A 75 3.02 -5.08 9.31
C THR A 75 2.98 -6.60 9.26
N PHE A 76 3.38 -7.26 10.35
CA PHE A 76 3.35 -8.71 10.46
C PHE A 76 1.93 -9.27 10.34
N PHE A 77 0.96 -8.62 11.00
CA PHE A 77 -0.44 -9.01 10.91
C PHE A 77 -0.98 -8.88 9.48
N ALA A 78 -0.67 -7.78 8.79
CA ALA A 78 -1.10 -7.57 7.39
C ALA A 78 -0.47 -8.61 6.44
N GLU A 79 0.79 -8.95 6.63
CA GLU A 79 1.46 -10.01 5.87
C GLU A 79 0.77 -11.37 6.08
N LYS A 80 0.50 -11.74 7.34
CA LYS A 80 -0.17 -12.99 7.68
C LYS A 80 -1.62 -13.04 7.22
N MET A 81 -2.29 -11.91 7.15
CA MET A 81 -3.61 -11.79 6.54
C MET A 81 -3.58 -12.09 5.04
N ALA A 82 -2.60 -11.58 4.29
CA ALA A 82 -2.43 -11.91 2.88
C ALA A 82 -2.15 -13.41 2.65
N GLU A 83 -1.33 -14.02 3.52
CA GLU A 83 -1.08 -15.46 3.52
C GLU A 83 -2.35 -16.28 3.79
N GLU A 84 -3.19 -15.86 4.76
CA GLU A 84 -4.46 -16.51 5.10
C GLU A 84 -5.46 -16.50 3.94
N ILE A 85 -5.45 -15.42 3.15
CA ILE A 85 -6.29 -15.28 1.96
C ILE A 85 -5.70 -16.05 0.78
N GLY A 86 -4.37 -16.19 0.72
CA GLY A 86 -3.64 -16.78 -0.41
C GLY A 86 -3.41 -15.80 -1.56
N ILE A 87 -3.24 -14.50 -1.27
CA ILE A 87 -3.00 -13.44 -2.24
C ILE A 87 -1.60 -12.87 -2.13
N ASN A 88 -1.15 -12.15 -3.15
CA ASN A 88 0.13 -11.48 -3.12
C ASN A 88 0.15 -10.36 -2.06
N PHE A 89 1.27 -10.20 -1.38
CA PHE A 89 1.49 -9.11 -0.44
C PHE A 89 2.54 -8.15 -1.01
N MET A 90 2.18 -6.86 -1.10
CA MET A 90 3.07 -5.82 -1.56
C MET A 90 3.14 -4.73 -0.48
N LYS A 91 4.31 -4.61 0.16
CA LYS A 91 4.60 -3.60 1.16
C LYS A 91 5.22 -2.38 0.49
N ILE A 92 4.70 -1.21 0.77
CA ILE A 92 5.17 0.09 0.30
C ILE A 92 5.62 0.90 1.51
N VAL A 93 6.81 1.45 1.44
CA VAL A 93 7.36 2.36 2.46
C VAL A 93 7.57 3.76 1.85
N PRO A 94 7.69 4.83 2.67
CA PRO A 94 7.87 6.19 2.16
C PRO A 94 9.02 6.32 1.16
N ASP A 95 10.12 5.61 1.38
CA ASP A 95 11.29 5.63 0.49
C ASP A 95 11.00 5.09 -0.92
N ASP A 96 10.06 4.16 -1.05
CA ASP A 96 9.66 3.62 -2.35
C ASP A 96 8.94 4.67 -3.21
N LEU A 97 8.28 5.62 -2.55
CA LEU A 97 7.55 6.71 -3.20
C LEU A 97 8.37 7.99 -3.31
N ALA A 98 9.45 8.12 -2.53
CA ALA A 98 10.31 9.30 -2.56
C ALA A 98 10.91 9.52 -3.94
N CYS A 99 10.78 10.73 -4.45
CA CYS A 99 11.36 11.14 -5.74
C CYS A 99 12.05 12.48 -5.59
N THR A 100 13.21 12.59 -6.24
CA THR A 100 14.03 13.82 -6.24
C THR A 100 13.43 14.92 -7.14
N TRP A 101 12.44 14.58 -7.96
CA TRP A 101 11.84 15.48 -8.94
C TRP A 101 10.43 15.91 -8.51
N VAL A 102 10.12 17.17 -8.73
CA VAL A 102 8.78 17.73 -8.56
C VAL A 102 7.82 16.92 -9.45
N HIS A 103 6.73 16.41 -8.88
CA HIS A 103 5.73 15.49 -9.50
C HIS A 103 6.16 14.02 -9.70
N GLY A 104 7.37 13.62 -9.25
CA GLY A 104 7.80 12.23 -9.36
C GLY A 104 7.06 11.25 -8.45
N THR A 105 6.63 11.72 -7.28
CA THR A 105 5.86 10.92 -6.30
C THR A 105 4.53 10.45 -6.88
N GLN A 106 3.81 11.31 -7.59
CA GLN A 106 2.53 10.98 -8.22
C GLN A 106 2.66 9.86 -9.26
N GLN A 107 3.68 9.94 -10.11
CA GLN A 107 3.95 8.90 -11.11
C GLN A 107 4.25 7.56 -10.44
N LYS A 108 5.06 7.56 -9.38
CA LYS A 108 5.40 6.34 -8.62
C LYS A 108 4.18 5.71 -7.94
N ILE A 109 3.31 6.50 -7.35
CA ILE A 109 2.04 6.00 -6.80
C ILE A 109 1.24 5.28 -7.90
N GLY A 110 1.08 5.90 -9.06
CA GLY A 110 0.39 5.29 -10.19
C GLY A 110 1.06 3.99 -10.70
N GLU A 111 2.39 3.92 -10.68
CA GLU A 111 3.15 2.71 -11.04
C GLU A 111 2.92 1.58 -10.03
N VAL A 112 2.94 1.88 -8.74
CA VAL A 112 2.66 0.91 -7.67
C VAL A 112 1.28 0.29 -7.83
N PHE A 113 0.24 1.09 -8.09
CA PHE A 113 -1.11 0.58 -8.32
C PHE A 113 -1.20 -0.27 -9.58
N LYS A 114 -0.59 0.15 -10.70
CA LYS A 114 -0.52 -0.64 -11.93
C LYS A 114 0.21 -1.96 -11.75
N ASP A 115 1.28 -1.98 -10.96
CA ASP A 115 2.02 -3.21 -10.68
C ASP A 115 1.22 -4.16 -9.76
N ALA A 116 0.48 -3.61 -8.80
CA ALA A 116 -0.45 -4.40 -8.00
C ALA A 116 -1.57 -5.02 -8.86
N GLU A 117 -2.13 -4.27 -9.80
CA GLU A 117 -3.14 -4.77 -10.75
C GLU A 117 -2.60 -5.90 -11.62
N LYS A 118 -1.38 -5.78 -12.14
CA LYS A 118 -0.73 -6.86 -12.94
C LYS A 118 -0.55 -8.15 -12.15
N LYS A 119 -0.42 -8.04 -10.82
CA LYS A 119 -0.21 -9.15 -9.89
C LYS A 119 -1.48 -9.51 -9.10
N ALA A 120 -2.61 -9.00 -9.52
CA ALA A 120 -3.88 -9.25 -8.83
C ALA A 120 -4.20 -10.76 -8.71
N PRO A 121 -4.78 -11.22 -7.61
CA PRO A 121 -5.16 -10.43 -6.44
C PRO A 121 -3.97 -10.09 -5.52
N THR A 122 -3.87 -8.82 -5.11
CA THR A 122 -2.75 -8.30 -4.33
C THR A 122 -3.26 -7.44 -3.17
N LEU A 123 -2.71 -7.66 -1.98
CA LEU A 123 -2.87 -6.78 -0.83
C LEU A 123 -1.77 -5.73 -0.84
N LEU A 124 -2.15 -4.46 -1.07
CA LEU A 124 -1.25 -3.33 -0.92
C LEU A 124 -1.24 -2.88 0.55
N PHE A 125 -0.07 -2.85 1.15
CA PHE A 125 0.13 -2.38 2.52
C PHE A 125 1.08 -1.17 2.52
N PHE A 126 0.55 -0.01 2.89
CA PHE A 126 1.34 1.20 3.06
C PHE A 126 1.81 1.29 4.52
N ASP A 127 3.10 1.04 4.74
CA ASP A 127 3.71 1.16 6.05
C ASP A 127 4.13 2.61 6.30
N GLU A 128 4.10 3.06 7.56
CA GLU A 128 4.39 4.45 7.94
C GLU A 128 3.55 5.47 7.16
N PHE A 129 2.26 5.19 7.02
CA PHE A 129 1.32 5.98 6.22
C PHE A 129 1.28 7.46 6.62
N ASP A 130 1.47 7.76 7.89
CA ASP A 130 1.55 9.12 8.43
C ASP A 130 2.75 9.92 7.90
N ALA A 131 3.82 9.25 7.49
CA ALA A 131 4.95 9.87 6.82
C ALA A 131 4.68 10.18 5.33
N MET A 132 3.78 9.38 4.70
CA MET A 132 3.40 9.57 3.30
C MET A 132 2.33 10.65 3.11
N VAL A 133 1.48 10.84 4.11
CA VAL A 133 0.32 11.74 4.05
C VAL A 133 0.37 12.71 5.22
N PRO A 134 1.16 13.79 5.12
CA PRO A 134 1.24 14.80 6.17
C PRO A 134 -0.11 15.48 6.40
N LYS A 135 -0.30 16.01 7.61
CA LYS A 135 -1.50 16.78 7.95
C LYS A 135 -1.64 17.98 7.02
N ARG A 136 -2.85 18.19 6.50
CA ARG A 136 -3.17 19.40 5.76
C ARG A 136 -2.98 20.60 6.68
N SER A 137 -1.93 21.37 6.45
CA SER A 137 -1.75 22.69 7.05
C SER A 137 -2.25 23.71 6.03
N GLY A 138 -3.16 24.58 6.42
CA GLY A 138 -3.79 25.58 5.52
C GLY A 138 -2.84 26.67 4.99
N ASP A 139 -1.54 26.46 5.03
CA ASP A 139 -0.53 27.37 4.54
C ASP A 139 -0.28 27.13 3.04
N GLU A 140 -0.19 28.23 2.28
CA GLU A 140 0.05 28.22 0.81
C GLU A 140 1.31 27.45 0.37
N ALA A 141 2.28 27.27 1.27
CA ALA A 141 3.49 26.48 1.03
C ALA A 141 3.25 24.98 0.83
N ASN A 142 2.08 24.46 1.20
CA ASN A 142 1.77 23.02 1.19
C ASN A 142 0.84 22.58 0.05
N GLN A 143 0.54 23.43 -0.93
CA GLN A 143 -0.33 23.07 -2.07
C GLN A 143 0.17 21.86 -2.87
N HIS A 144 1.49 21.63 -2.91
CA HIS A 144 2.07 20.44 -3.56
C HIS A 144 1.72 19.15 -2.83
N TYR A 145 1.75 19.15 -1.49
CA TYR A 145 1.39 17.97 -0.68
C TYR A 145 -0.11 17.67 -0.75
N ASP A 146 -0.96 18.69 -0.82
CA ASP A 146 -2.40 18.49 -0.98
C ASP A 146 -2.75 17.85 -2.33
N SER A 147 -1.97 18.11 -3.37
CA SER A 147 -2.12 17.47 -4.69
C SER A 147 -1.75 15.98 -4.64
N GLU A 148 -0.64 15.63 -3.98
CA GLU A 148 -0.19 14.25 -3.81
C GLU A 148 -1.18 13.42 -2.99
N VAL A 149 -1.68 13.99 -1.88
CA VAL A 149 -2.72 13.36 -1.05
C VAL A 149 -4.01 13.13 -1.84
N ASN A 150 -4.43 14.10 -2.65
CA ASN A 150 -5.65 13.98 -3.45
C ASN A 150 -5.52 12.90 -4.52
N GLU A 151 -4.37 12.79 -5.18
CA GLU A 151 -4.13 11.73 -6.17
C GLU A 151 -4.11 10.36 -5.52
N PHE A 152 -3.44 10.22 -4.38
CA PHE A 152 -3.46 8.99 -3.59
C PHE A 152 -4.88 8.56 -3.22
N LEU A 153 -5.70 9.50 -2.75
CA LEU A 153 -7.11 9.25 -2.44
C LEU A 153 -7.93 8.85 -3.68
N CYS A 154 -7.67 9.48 -4.83
CA CYS A 154 -8.30 9.09 -6.09
C CYS A 154 -7.94 7.66 -6.49
N MET A 155 -6.67 7.28 -6.36
CA MET A 155 -6.21 5.91 -6.66
C MET A 155 -6.85 4.89 -5.71
N LEU A 156 -6.92 5.18 -4.41
CA LEU A 156 -7.59 4.32 -3.43
C LEU A 156 -9.09 4.12 -3.76
N ASN A 157 -9.77 5.16 -4.21
CA ASN A 157 -11.19 5.07 -4.57
C ASN A 157 -11.42 4.27 -5.86
N ASN A 158 -10.46 4.27 -6.76
CA ASN A 158 -10.54 3.58 -8.06
C ASN A 158 -9.99 2.14 -8.01
N ALA A 159 -9.19 1.81 -6.98
CA ALA A 159 -8.67 0.47 -6.75
C ALA A 159 -9.76 -0.42 -6.13
N SER A 160 -10.68 -0.90 -6.94
CA SER A 160 -11.76 -1.79 -6.49
C SER A 160 -11.99 -2.96 -7.44
#